data_9d2a495d647d671dfe40ad58e1591615
#
_entry.id   9d2a495d647d671dfe40ad58e1591615
#
_cell.length_a   1.000
_cell.length_b   1.000
_cell.length_c   1.000
_cell.angle_alpha   90.00
_cell.angle_beta   90.00
_cell.angle_gamma   90.00
#
_symmetry.space_group_name_H-M   'P 1'
#
loop_
_entity.id
_entity.type
_entity.pdbx_description
1 polymer ?
#
loop_
_entity_poly.entity_id
_entity_poly.type
_entity_poly.pdbx_seq_one_letter_code
_entity_poly.pdbx_strand_id
1 'polypeptide(L)'
;MRRQLDPPSLLIRPSEVEPFDRGGGVATIPYVGRWNSEQNLVTTGQTVFQVGRGLPLHSHNVEETVLILEGEATAQIGEDYVDLEVGDATWVPAGTPHRFFNRGEGVMRIYWVYGGRYVTRTVTETGETFEHLSERDKGARDR
;
A
#
# COMPACT_ATOMS: atom_id res chain seq x y z
N MET A 1 -25.25 -3.42 20.83
CA MET A 1 -24.14 -2.78 20.07
C MET A 1 -24.20 -3.19 18.62
N ARG A 2 -24.10 -2.23 17.74
CA ARG A 2 -24.04 -2.53 16.30
C ARG A 2 -22.67 -3.08 15.91
N ARG A 3 -22.66 -4.07 15.03
CA ARG A 3 -21.43 -4.63 14.47
C ARG A 3 -21.12 -4.12 13.06
N GLN A 4 -22.05 -3.40 12.47
CA GLN A 4 -21.92 -2.83 11.13
C GLN A 4 -22.43 -1.39 11.17
N LEU A 5 -21.98 -0.62 10.18
CA LEU A 5 -22.43 0.74 9.99
C LEU A 5 -23.50 0.77 8.90
N ASP A 6 -24.38 1.75 8.96
CA ASP A 6 -25.35 1.97 7.89
C ASP A 6 -24.65 2.58 6.67
N PRO A 7 -24.98 2.11 5.45
CA PRO A 7 -24.48 2.75 4.24
C PRO A 7 -24.83 4.24 4.22
N PRO A 8 -24.00 5.12 3.62
CA PRO A 8 -22.81 4.80 2.85
C PRO A 8 -21.52 4.63 3.67
N SER A 9 -21.59 4.75 4.99
CA SER A 9 -20.43 4.54 5.87
C SER A 9 -19.98 3.08 5.81
N LEU A 10 -18.67 2.86 5.94
CA LEU A 10 -18.08 1.54 5.83
C LEU A 10 -17.29 1.19 7.08
N LEU A 11 -17.40 -0.05 7.51
CA LEU A 11 -16.53 -0.66 8.49
C LEU A 11 -15.76 -1.77 7.78
N ILE A 12 -14.44 -1.69 7.78
CA ILE A 12 -13.59 -2.68 7.14
C ILE A 12 -12.91 -3.52 8.20
N ARG A 13 -13.14 -4.82 8.14
CA ARG A 13 -12.46 -5.78 9.00
C ARG A 13 -11.50 -6.59 8.12
N PRO A 14 -10.18 -6.49 8.33
CA PRO A 14 -9.22 -7.16 7.44
C PRO A 14 -9.43 -8.67 7.38
N SER A 15 -9.93 -9.29 8.45
CA SER A 15 -10.21 -10.73 8.47
C SER A 15 -11.36 -11.14 7.53
N GLU A 16 -12.16 -10.18 7.08
CA GLU A 16 -13.30 -10.41 6.19
C GLU A 16 -13.03 -9.97 4.74
N VAL A 17 -11.80 -9.54 4.46
CA VAL A 17 -11.40 -9.06 3.13
C VAL A 17 -10.51 -10.10 2.47
N GLU A 18 -10.80 -10.39 1.19
CA GLU A 18 -9.95 -11.27 0.38
C GLU A 18 -8.65 -10.54 0.07
N PRO A 19 -7.48 -11.06 0.51
CA PRO A 19 -6.21 -10.42 0.20
C PRO A 19 -5.89 -10.50 -1.29
N PHE A 20 -5.24 -9.45 -1.80
CA PHE A 20 -4.69 -9.41 -3.14
C PHE A 20 -3.23 -9.85 -3.04
N ASP A 21 -2.92 -11.05 -3.54
CA ASP A 21 -1.56 -11.58 -3.53
C ASP A 21 -0.74 -10.92 -4.64
N ARG A 22 0.34 -10.23 -4.25
CA ARG A 22 1.25 -9.59 -5.20
C ARG A 22 2.37 -10.51 -5.64
N GLY A 23 2.42 -11.73 -5.09
CA GLY A 23 3.53 -12.65 -5.28
C GLY A 23 4.70 -12.28 -4.37
N GLY A 24 5.73 -13.15 -4.35
CA GLY A 24 6.98 -12.87 -3.64
C GLY A 24 6.86 -12.57 -2.16
N GLY A 25 5.82 -13.04 -1.48
CA GLY A 25 5.65 -12.81 -0.05
C GLY A 25 5.08 -11.43 0.31
N VAL A 26 4.41 -10.77 -0.63
CA VAL A 26 3.74 -9.48 -0.39
C VAL A 26 2.28 -9.61 -0.76
N ALA A 27 1.40 -9.20 0.15
CA ALA A 27 -0.04 -9.22 -0.06
C ALA A 27 -0.67 -7.90 0.37
N THR A 28 -1.68 -7.45 -0.35
CA THR A 28 -2.43 -6.24 -0.03
C THR A 28 -3.82 -6.61 0.45
N ILE A 29 -4.27 -5.94 1.49
CA ILE A 29 -5.62 -6.06 2.01
C ILE A 29 -6.32 -4.73 1.71
N PRO A 30 -7.15 -4.66 0.65
CA PRO A 30 -7.83 -3.40 0.30
C PRO A 30 -8.90 -3.05 1.33
N TYR A 31 -8.99 -1.77 1.68
CA TYR A 31 -9.98 -1.27 2.64
C TYR A 31 -11.05 -0.46 1.92
N VAL A 32 -10.80 0.82 1.70
CA VAL A 32 -11.78 1.70 1.08
C VAL A 32 -11.34 2.05 -0.33
N GLY A 33 -12.24 1.92 -1.28
CA GLY A 33 -11.96 2.28 -2.66
C GLY A 33 -13.20 2.17 -3.53
N ARG A 34 -13.01 2.31 -4.82
CA ARG A 34 -14.11 2.24 -5.79
C ARG A 34 -14.78 0.86 -5.86
N TRP A 35 -14.18 -0.16 -5.26
CA TRP A 35 -14.76 -1.51 -5.17
C TRP A 35 -15.87 -1.61 -4.13
N ASN A 36 -15.94 -0.68 -3.17
CA ASN A 36 -16.94 -0.72 -2.09
C ASN A 36 -17.56 0.63 -1.75
N SER A 37 -17.20 1.70 -2.44
CA SER A 37 -17.76 3.04 -2.23
C SER A 37 -17.96 3.74 -3.57
N GLU A 38 -19.02 4.54 -3.68
CA GLU A 38 -19.29 5.36 -4.86
C GLU A 38 -18.91 6.82 -4.65
N GLN A 39 -18.54 7.20 -3.43
CA GLN A 39 -18.30 8.61 -3.10
C GLN A 39 -17.00 8.85 -2.33
N ASN A 40 -16.15 7.85 -2.22
CA ASN A 40 -14.86 8.00 -1.55
C ASN A 40 -13.94 8.94 -2.33
N LEU A 41 -13.22 9.77 -1.59
CA LEU A 41 -12.19 10.66 -2.15
C LEU A 41 -10.78 10.14 -1.84
N VAL A 42 -10.67 9.11 -1.01
CA VAL A 42 -9.40 8.45 -0.69
C VAL A 42 -9.54 6.96 -0.97
N THR A 43 -8.40 6.32 -1.24
CA THR A 43 -8.30 4.86 -1.40
C THR A 43 -7.33 4.36 -0.35
N THR A 44 -7.74 3.37 0.43
CA THR A 44 -6.95 2.92 1.58
C THR A 44 -6.83 1.40 1.64
N GLY A 45 -5.81 0.96 2.35
CA GLY A 45 -5.60 -0.46 2.62
C GLY A 45 -4.33 -0.68 3.39
N GLN A 46 -3.99 -1.95 3.60
CA GLN A 46 -2.70 -2.31 4.16
C GLN A 46 -1.97 -3.27 3.23
N THR A 47 -0.65 -3.28 3.36
CA THR A 47 0.19 -4.25 2.66
C THR A 47 1.05 -4.95 3.69
N VAL A 48 1.15 -6.26 3.53
CA VAL A 48 1.86 -7.16 4.43
C VAL A 48 3.07 -7.72 3.70
N PHE A 49 4.24 -7.56 4.29
CA PHE A 49 5.51 -7.98 3.68
C PHE A 49 6.15 -9.05 4.55
N GLN A 50 6.46 -10.19 3.97
CA GLN A 50 7.26 -11.21 4.65
C GLN A 50 8.70 -10.71 4.79
N VAL A 51 9.48 -11.39 5.61
CA VAL A 51 10.88 -11.00 5.88
C VAL A 51 11.67 -10.89 4.58
N GLY A 52 12.43 -9.79 4.43
CA GLY A 52 13.30 -9.56 3.30
C GLY A 52 12.59 -9.16 2.00
N ARG A 53 11.29 -8.93 2.05
CA ARG A 53 10.50 -8.63 0.84
C ARG A 53 10.19 -7.15 0.72
N GLY A 54 9.95 -6.72 -0.51
CA GLY A 54 9.59 -5.36 -0.84
C GLY A 54 8.92 -5.27 -2.20
N LEU A 55 8.62 -4.06 -2.63
CA LEU A 55 8.09 -3.78 -3.96
C LEU A 55 9.13 -3.04 -4.79
N PRO A 56 9.05 -3.13 -6.12
CA PRO A 56 9.94 -2.33 -6.96
C PRO A 56 9.64 -0.84 -6.81
N LEU A 57 10.65 -0.02 -7.10
CA LEU A 57 10.49 1.43 -7.09
C LEU A 57 9.39 1.83 -8.07
N HIS A 58 8.45 2.62 -7.60
CA HIS A 58 7.24 2.98 -8.36
C HIS A 58 6.71 4.34 -7.93
N SER A 59 5.78 4.86 -8.71
CA SER A 59 5.08 6.10 -8.39
C SER A 59 3.59 5.93 -8.65
N HIS A 60 2.81 6.83 -8.11
CA HIS A 60 1.37 6.87 -8.32
C HIS A 60 0.94 8.21 -8.93
N ASN A 61 -0.22 8.21 -9.55
CA ASN A 61 -0.83 9.43 -10.09
C ASN A 61 -1.43 10.34 -9.01
N VAL A 62 -1.38 9.92 -7.75
CA VAL A 62 -1.93 10.62 -6.60
C VAL A 62 -0.91 10.64 -5.46
N GLU A 63 -1.13 11.52 -4.49
CA GLU A 63 -0.33 11.53 -3.26
C GLU A 63 -0.58 10.28 -2.42
N GLU A 64 0.39 9.92 -1.60
CA GLU A 64 0.26 8.76 -0.70
C GLU A 64 0.83 9.09 0.67
N THR A 65 0.10 8.73 1.72
CA THR A 65 0.67 8.67 3.06
C THR A 65 0.72 7.20 3.50
N VAL A 66 1.78 6.85 4.21
CA VAL A 66 2.01 5.48 4.71
C VAL A 66 2.35 5.55 6.19
N LEU A 67 1.66 4.71 6.96
CA LEU A 67 1.90 4.53 8.39
C LEU A 67 2.43 3.12 8.62
N ILE A 68 3.50 2.97 9.39
CA ILE A 68 4.03 1.66 9.77
C ILE A 68 3.19 1.11 10.93
N LEU A 69 2.52 0.00 10.69
CA LEU A 69 1.66 -0.65 11.70
C LEU A 69 2.38 -1.73 12.50
N GLU A 70 3.30 -2.43 11.87
CA GLU A 70 3.99 -3.57 12.48
C GLU A 70 5.36 -3.74 11.83
N GLY A 71 6.35 -4.12 12.62
CA GLY A 71 7.68 -4.45 12.10
C GLY A 71 8.57 -3.25 11.87
N GLU A 72 9.59 -3.46 11.06
CA GLU A 72 10.61 -2.46 10.75
C GLU A 72 10.77 -2.35 9.24
N ALA A 73 10.78 -1.13 8.74
CA ALA A 73 10.84 -0.86 7.32
C ALA A 73 12.07 -0.03 6.94
N THR A 74 12.51 -0.16 5.71
CA THR A 74 13.35 0.82 5.04
C THR A 74 12.52 1.39 3.90
N ALA A 75 12.39 2.70 3.83
CA ALA A 75 11.75 3.38 2.72
C ALA A 75 12.81 4.01 1.82
N GLN A 76 12.58 3.91 0.52
CA GLN A 76 13.29 4.72 -0.46
C GLN A 76 12.29 5.71 -1.03
N ILE A 77 12.60 7.00 -0.97
CA ILE A 77 11.77 8.08 -1.50
C ILE A 77 12.69 8.94 -2.37
N GLY A 78 12.45 8.88 -3.68
CA GLY A 78 13.41 9.44 -4.63
C GLY A 78 14.76 8.72 -4.48
N GLU A 79 15.79 9.46 -4.15
CA GLU A 79 17.13 8.93 -3.93
C GLU A 79 17.46 8.74 -2.44
N ASP A 80 16.56 9.14 -1.54
CA ASP A 80 16.79 9.08 -0.11
C ASP A 80 16.32 7.76 0.48
N TYR A 81 17.07 7.23 1.43
CA TYR A 81 16.72 6.03 2.19
C TYR A 81 16.56 6.40 3.65
N VAL A 82 15.51 5.88 4.27
CA VAL A 82 15.22 6.11 5.69
C VAL A 82 14.68 4.85 6.33
N ASP A 83 15.13 4.57 7.55
CA ASP A 83 14.60 3.48 8.36
C ASP A 83 13.42 3.98 9.17
N LEU A 84 12.38 3.16 9.21
CA LEU A 84 11.11 3.49 9.85
C LEU A 84 10.73 2.42 10.87
N GLU A 85 10.07 2.87 11.93
CA GLU A 85 9.55 2.03 13.01
C GLU A 85 8.04 2.21 13.12
N VAL A 86 7.40 1.33 13.90
CA VAL A 86 5.96 1.42 14.17
C VAL A 86 5.59 2.83 14.65
N GLY A 87 4.57 3.40 14.01
CA GLY A 87 4.10 4.75 14.30
C GLY A 87 4.69 5.83 13.41
N ASP A 88 5.79 5.54 12.72
CA ASP A 88 6.34 6.50 11.75
C ASP A 88 5.46 6.56 10.51
N ALA A 89 5.38 7.75 9.93
CA ALA A 89 4.60 7.95 8.71
C ALA A 89 5.41 8.74 7.68
N THR A 90 5.14 8.43 6.40
CA THR A 90 5.68 9.19 5.28
C THR A 90 4.54 9.82 4.49
N TRP A 91 4.86 10.87 3.76
CA TRP A 91 3.97 11.43 2.75
C TRP A 91 4.80 11.73 1.51
N VAL A 92 4.30 11.32 0.34
CA VAL A 92 4.93 11.63 -0.93
C VAL A 92 3.92 12.24 -1.89
N PRO A 93 4.31 13.26 -2.66
CA PRO A 93 3.42 13.83 -3.67
C PRO A 93 3.25 12.86 -4.85
N ALA A 94 2.23 13.10 -5.65
CA ALA A 94 2.02 12.36 -6.90
C ALA A 94 3.28 12.39 -7.76
N GLY A 95 3.60 11.27 -8.38
CA GLY A 95 4.74 11.16 -9.30
C GLY A 95 6.10 10.92 -8.65
N THR A 96 6.20 10.96 -7.34
CA THR A 96 7.48 10.71 -6.66
C THR A 96 7.75 9.21 -6.55
N PRO A 97 8.87 8.71 -7.12
CA PRO A 97 9.22 7.30 -6.97
C PRO A 97 9.51 6.94 -5.51
N HIS A 98 8.97 5.82 -5.09
CA HIS A 98 9.15 5.34 -3.72
C HIS A 98 8.94 3.85 -3.62
N ARG A 99 9.40 3.26 -2.51
CA ARG A 99 9.17 1.84 -2.17
C ARG A 99 9.50 1.60 -0.70
N PHE A 100 8.98 0.48 -0.20
CA PHE A 100 9.22 0.02 1.17
C PHE A 100 9.75 -1.40 1.15
N PHE A 101 10.68 -1.68 2.06
CA PHE A 101 11.22 -3.02 2.28
C PHE A 101 11.09 -3.41 3.74
N ASN A 102 10.85 -4.69 3.96
CA ASN A 102 10.92 -5.27 5.29
C ASN A 102 12.38 -5.56 5.64
N ARG A 103 12.96 -4.75 6.53
CA ARG A 103 14.34 -4.93 7.00
C ARG A 103 14.42 -5.67 8.34
N GLY A 104 13.28 -6.03 8.92
CA GLY A 104 13.21 -6.67 10.22
C GLY A 104 13.25 -8.20 10.15
N GLU A 105 13.06 -8.82 11.29
CA GLU A 105 13.06 -10.28 11.42
C GLU A 105 11.66 -10.86 11.50
N GLY A 106 10.63 -10.02 11.52
CA GLY A 106 9.23 -10.41 11.54
C GLY A 106 8.47 -9.79 10.37
N VAL A 107 7.18 -10.02 10.35
CA VAL A 107 6.27 -9.43 9.34
C VAL A 107 6.27 -7.92 9.46
N MET A 108 6.22 -7.24 8.31
CA MET A 108 6.05 -5.79 8.24
C MET A 108 4.66 -5.49 7.69
N ARG A 109 3.95 -4.55 8.32
CA ARG A 109 2.65 -4.09 7.84
C ARG A 109 2.66 -2.58 7.72
N ILE A 110 2.12 -2.10 6.60
CA ILE A 110 1.92 -0.68 6.37
C ILE A 110 0.44 -0.41 6.11
N TYR A 111 -0.02 0.75 6.53
CA TYR A 111 -1.33 1.27 6.16
C TYR A 111 -1.12 2.43 5.21
N TRP A 112 -1.71 2.35 4.01
CA TRP A 112 -1.53 3.38 2.99
C TRP A 112 -2.85 4.07 2.68
N VAL A 113 -2.73 5.37 2.39
CA VAL A 113 -3.86 6.21 1.98
C VAL A 113 -3.44 6.97 0.72
N TYR A 114 -4.15 6.74 -0.36
CA TYR A 114 -3.99 7.49 -1.60
C TYR A 114 -5.02 8.60 -1.68
N GLY A 115 -4.61 9.77 -2.12
CA GLY A 115 -5.46 10.95 -2.26
C GLY A 115 -6.23 10.96 -3.58
N GLY A 116 -6.92 9.86 -3.89
CA GLY A 116 -7.71 9.76 -5.10
C GLY A 116 -8.53 8.49 -5.12
N ARG A 117 -9.53 8.49 -5.98
CA ARG A 117 -10.42 7.36 -6.20
C ARG A 117 -9.88 6.43 -7.30
N TYR A 118 -9.23 7.01 -8.30
CA TYR A 118 -8.66 6.27 -9.43
C TYR A 118 -7.14 6.34 -9.31
N VAL A 119 -6.54 5.22 -8.95
CA VAL A 119 -5.13 5.12 -8.62
C VAL A 119 -4.42 4.24 -9.64
N THR A 120 -3.30 4.73 -10.16
CA THR A 120 -2.41 3.95 -11.02
C THR A 120 -1.06 3.81 -10.35
N ARG A 121 -0.30 2.82 -10.81
CA ARG A 121 1.06 2.56 -10.36
C ARG A 121 1.96 2.47 -11.58
N THR A 122 3.03 3.25 -11.57
CA THR A 122 4.03 3.22 -12.63
C THR A 122 5.34 2.67 -12.06
N VAL A 123 5.82 1.58 -12.65
CA VAL A 123 7.10 0.98 -12.27
C VAL A 123 8.21 1.84 -12.86
N THR A 124 9.07 2.39 -12.01
CA THR A 124 10.09 3.35 -12.40
C THR A 124 11.08 2.78 -13.41
N GLU A 125 11.54 1.55 -13.21
CA GLU A 125 12.52 0.90 -14.07
C GLU A 125 12.02 0.68 -15.48
N THR A 126 10.76 0.29 -15.66
CA THR A 126 10.20 -0.09 -16.95
C THR A 126 9.34 1.00 -17.58
N GLY A 127 8.83 1.93 -16.78
CA GLY A 127 7.86 2.93 -17.22
C GLY A 127 6.46 2.39 -17.44
N GLU A 128 6.23 1.11 -17.15
CA GLU A 128 4.89 0.52 -17.29
C GLU A 128 3.94 1.05 -16.23
N THR A 129 2.72 1.35 -16.64
CA THR A 129 1.67 1.85 -15.76
C THR A 129 0.52 0.85 -15.73
N PHE A 130 0.08 0.53 -14.50
CA PHE A 130 -1.03 -0.38 -14.25
C PHE A 130 -2.09 0.32 -13.43
N GLU A 131 -3.33 -0.10 -13.57
CA GLU A 131 -4.36 0.27 -12.60
C GLU A 131 -4.05 -0.45 -11.29
N HIS A 132 -4.15 0.28 -10.18
CA HIS A 132 -3.91 -0.25 -8.83
C HIS A 132 -4.82 -1.45 -8.55
N LEU A 133 -4.25 -2.53 -8.03
CA LEU A 133 -4.90 -3.80 -7.74
C LEU A 133 -5.46 -4.53 -8.97
N SER A 134 -5.02 -4.17 -10.18
CA SER A 134 -5.32 -4.96 -11.38
C SER A 134 -4.45 -6.21 -11.42
N GLU A 135 -4.79 -7.16 -12.30
CA GLU A 135 -4.01 -8.39 -12.47
C GLU A 135 -2.52 -8.15 -12.77
N ARG A 136 -2.21 -7.00 -13.38
CA ARG A 136 -0.83 -6.64 -13.72
C ARG A 136 -0.11 -5.92 -12.59
N ASP A 137 -0.81 -5.53 -11.55
CA ASP A 137 -0.25 -4.80 -10.41
C ASP A 137 0.36 -5.75 -9.38
N LYS A 138 1.31 -6.54 -9.83
CA LYS A 138 2.06 -7.52 -9.04
C LYS A 138 3.55 -7.26 -9.19
N GLY A 139 4.37 -8.10 -8.68
CA GLY A 139 5.81 -7.98 -8.88
C GLY A 139 6.58 -7.60 -7.63
N ALA A 140 6.15 -8.18 -6.50
CA ALA A 140 6.93 -8.10 -5.27
C ALA A 140 8.32 -8.70 -5.49
N ARG A 141 9.30 -8.11 -4.81
CA ARG A 141 10.70 -8.49 -4.99
C ARG A 141 11.41 -8.71 -3.66
N ASP A 142 12.50 -9.42 -3.73
CA ASP A 142 13.45 -9.51 -2.64
C ASP A 142 14.12 -8.13 -2.47
N ARG A 143 14.47 -7.82 -1.26
CA ARG A 143 15.18 -6.61 -0.92
C ARG A 143 16.53 -6.52 -1.64
#